data_0fc1b67a1d2529f04dbf30bdc271562a
#
_entry.id   0fc1b67a1d2529f04dbf30bdc271562a
#
_cell.length_a   1.000
_cell.length_b   1.000
_cell.length_c   1.000
_cell.angle_alpha   90.00
_cell.angle_beta   90.00
_cell.angle_gamma   90.00
#
_symmetry.space_group_name_H-M   'P 1'
#
loop_
_entity.id
_entity.type
_entity.pdbx_description
1 polymer ?
#
loop_
_entity_poly.entity_id
_entity_poly.type
_entity_poly.pdbx_seq_one_letter_code
_entity_poly.pdbx_strand_id
1 'polypeptide(L)'
;MVYLRIYVSIPFHLWRFGMGFHYNFSAVKGVQAGRDFYISMVPLGLLTKLFTKDECVLLPEYRAQRTINELRIPEIRDYILDNPSSYVFSALAASIDGDFQFISSELDENIGVLKIDMNAVLLINDGQHRKAAIEAALIENPSLSKETIAIVLFKDEGLKRSQQMFADLNKHAVKPSKSLSTLYDDRDDLSNAVKDVVNHIPFLTKYVDKEHDTLGKYSSALFTLSNFLRANQRIIKNSHVSDSDRHFLQEYWQRVFKYIPEWEMLETKQIYKKTLKEEYVLSFSVVMNAFGRLGYFFYTERISLDKLKKLKNIDWMRNNDEWIGRIFNHQGKINGKEDGVIKICNLMKLKLGLTLTKEEQGKENELR
;
A
#
# COMPACT_ATOMS: atom_id res chain seq x y z
N MET A 1 34.09 -82.49 15.13
CA MET A 1 33.58 -81.43 14.29
C MET A 1 33.36 -80.19 15.15
N VAL A 2 34.32 -79.24 15.07
CA VAL A 2 34.36 -78.05 15.90
C VAL A 2 33.90 -76.91 15.01
N TYR A 3 32.74 -76.29 15.35
CA TYR A 3 32.28 -75.12 14.67
C TYR A 3 32.91 -73.87 15.30
N LEU A 4 33.80 -73.22 14.51
CA LEU A 4 34.39 -71.92 14.83
C LEU A 4 33.36 -70.83 14.53
N ARG A 5 32.79 -70.15 15.54
CA ARG A 5 32.01 -68.93 15.36
C ARG A 5 32.99 -67.73 15.28
N ILE A 6 33.14 -67.17 14.09
CA ILE A 6 33.85 -65.91 13.91
C ILE A 6 32.88 -64.77 14.29
N TYR A 7 33.13 -64.13 15.42
CA TYR A 7 32.48 -62.86 15.76
C TYR A 7 33.18 -61.74 15.03
N VAL A 8 32.58 -61.22 13.94
CA VAL A 8 33.00 -59.95 13.33
C VAL A 8 32.41 -58.84 14.16
N SER A 9 33.23 -58.19 14.97
CA SER A 9 32.84 -56.94 15.67
C SER A 9 32.81 -55.82 14.67
N ILE A 10 31.63 -55.45 14.17
CA ILE A 10 31.41 -54.23 13.39
C ILE A 10 31.50 -53.07 14.39
N PRO A 11 32.36 -52.07 14.14
CA PRO A 11 32.44 -50.89 15.02
C PRO A 11 31.13 -50.15 15.07
N PHE A 12 30.63 -49.87 16.26
CA PHE A 12 29.35 -49.24 16.58
C PHE A 12 29.25 -47.78 16.07
N HIS A 13 30.25 -47.24 15.37
CA HIS A 13 30.31 -45.88 14.83
C HIS A 13 29.71 -45.70 13.43
N LEU A 14 29.23 -46.77 12.78
CA LEU A 14 28.70 -46.71 11.41
C LEU A 14 27.15 -46.66 11.35
N TRP A 15 26.44 -46.62 12.46
CA TRP A 15 24.97 -46.60 12.50
C TRP A 15 24.37 -45.24 12.87
N ARG A 16 25.10 -44.13 12.61
CA ARG A 16 24.56 -42.78 12.80
C ARG A 16 24.18 -42.07 11.50
N PHE A 17 24.07 -42.78 10.40
CA PHE A 17 23.26 -42.29 9.26
C PHE A 17 21.82 -42.74 9.48
N GLY A 18 21.14 -42.06 10.39
CA GLY A 18 19.68 -42.11 10.44
C GLY A 18 19.16 -41.77 9.05
N MET A 19 18.25 -42.59 8.50
CA MET A 19 17.48 -42.26 7.33
C MET A 19 16.51 -41.11 7.73
N GLY A 20 17.09 -39.90 7.93
CA GLY A 20 16.32 -38.71 8.16
C GLY A 20 15.63 -38.34 6.85
N PHE A 21 14.32 -38.12 6.90
CA PHE A 21 13.61 -37.54 5.77
C PHE A 21 14.01 -36.06 5.66
N HIS A 22 14.31 -35.62 4.43
CA HIS A 22 14.76 -34.26 4.19
C HIS A 22 13.87 -33.59 3.12
N TYR A 23 13.62 -32.32 3.31
CA TYR A 23 13.21 -31.47 2.20
C TYR A 23 14.45 -31.14 1.36
N ASN A 24 14.34 -31.31 0.05
CA ASN A 24 15.42 -31.01 -0.89
C ASN A 24 14.99 -29.88 -1.80
N PHE A 25 15.69 -28.77 -1.74
CA PHE A 25 15.43 -27.60 -2.58
C PHE A 25 16.64 -27.25 -3.43
N SER A 26 16.43 -26.99 -4.69
CA SER A 26 17.45 -26.30 -5.48
C SER A 26 17.69 -24.93 -4.89
N ALA A 27 18.95 -24.59 -4.62
CA ALA A 27 19.27 -23.35 -3.93
C ALA A 27 20.55 -22.70 -4.47
N VAL A 28 20.60 -21.38 -4.31
CA VAL A 28 21.81 -20.59 -4.53
C VAL A 28 22.30 -20.10 -3.17
N LYS A 29 23.58 -20.34 -2.88
CA LYS A 29 24.27 -19.89 -1.68
C LYS A 29 24.83 -18.49 -1.91
N GLY A 30 24.65 -17.60 -0.97
CA GLY A 30 25.29 -16.28 -0.91
C GLY A 30 25.96 -16.05 0.43
N VAL A 31 26.71 -14.96 0.53
CA VAL A 31 27.35 -14.53 1.79
C VAL A 31 26.91 -13.11 2.09
N GLN A 32 26.48 -12.86 3.34
CA GLN A 32 26.11 -11.54 3.82
C GLN A 32 26.63 -11.33 5.24
N ALA A 33 27.39 -10.27 5.45
CA ALA A 33 28.08 -10.00 6.73
C ALA A 33 28.92 -11.19 7.24
N GLY A 34 29.62 -11.90 6.31
CA GLY A 34 30.46 -13.07 6.61
C GLY A 34 29.68 -14.35 6.92
N ARG A 35 28.38 -14.41 6.65
CA ARG A 35 27.49 -15.55 6.91
C ARG A 35 26.85 -16.07 5.66
N ASP A 36 26.75 -17.37 5.54
CA ASP A 36 26.04 -18.00 4.44
C ASP A 36 24.54 -17.81 4.58
N PHE A 37 23.88 -17.58 3.46
CA PHE A 37 22.43 -17.64 3.29
C PHE A 37 22.10 -18.34 1.98
N TYR A 38 20.86 -18.77 1.85
CA TYR A 38 20.41 -19.57 0.72
C TYR A 38 19.13 -18.99 0.14
N ILE A 39 19.01 -18.99 -1.18
CA ILE A 39 17.76 -18.61 -1.87
C ILE A 39 17.21 -19.83 -2.58
N SER A 40 15.94 -20.13 -2.35
CA SER A 40 15.28 -21.26 -2.97
C SER A 40 13.90 -20.90 -3.46
N MET A 41 13.46 -21.53 -4.56
CA MET A 41 12.07 -21.45 -5.05
C MET A 41 11.25 -22.58 -4.43
N VAL A 42 10.25 -22.22 -3.64
CA VAL A 42 9.42 -23.18 -2.91
C VAL A 42 8.00 -23.17 -3.46
N PRO A 43 7.42 -24.33 -3.81
CA PRO A 43 6.03 -24.41 -4.23
C PRO A 43 5.08 -23.89 -3.14
N LEU A 44 4.07 -23.10 -3.55
CA LEU A 44 3.13 -22.50 -2.61
C LEU A 44 2.41 -23.55 -1.75
N GLY A 45 2.10 -24.71 -2.33
CA GLY A 45 1.47 -25.81 -1.61
C GLY A 45 2.34 -26.46 -0.52
N LEU A 46 3.63 -26.14 -0.41
CA LEU A 46 4.51 -26.60 0.65
C LEU A 46 4.59 -25.63 1.84
N LEU A 47 4.16 -24.36 1.67
CA LEU A 47 4.30 -23.34 2.71
C LEU A 47 3.65 -23.76 4.05
N THR A 48 2.44 -24.32 4.00
CA THR A 48 1.72 -24.81 5.19
C THR A 48 2.44 -25.92 5.91
N LYS A 49 3.22 -26.74 5.18
CA LYS A 49 3.99 -27.85 5.76
C LYS A 49 5.34 -27.41 6.31
N LEU A 50 5.95 -26.43 5.67
CA LEU A 50 7.25 -25.92 6.09
C LEU A 50 7.17 -25.02 7.32
N PHE A 51 6.12 -24.22 7.43
CA PHE A 51 5.94 -23.23 8.48
C PHE A 51 4.73 -23.60 9.37
N THR A 52 4.89 -24.62 10.17
CA THR A 52 3.82 -25.23 10.98
C THR A 52 3.68 -24.65 12.39
N LYS A 53 4.68 -23.93 12.89
CA LYS A 53 4.65 -23.34 14.23
C LYS A 53 4.25 -21.87 14.17
N ASP A 54 3.12 -21.55 14.80
CA ASP A 54 2.70 -20.19 15.11
C ASP A 54 3.24 -19.80 16.50
N GLU A 55 4.21 -18.88 16.51
CA GLU A 55 4.70 -18.27 17.75
C GLU A 55 3.78 -17.14 18.28
N CYS A 56 2.60 -16.97 17.69
CA CYS A 56 1.67 -15.88 18.02
C CYS A 56 1.19 -15.87 19.47
N VAL A 57 1.27 -17.00 20.17
CA VAL A 57 0.85 -17.14 21.57
C VAL A 57 1.90 -16.66 22.56
N LEU A 58 3.15 -16.46 22.12
CA LEU A 58 4.23 -16.04 22.98
C LEU A 58 4.23 -14.52 23.23
N LEU A 59 4.68 -14.12 24.41
CA LEU A 59 4.92 -12.70 24.70
C LEU A 59 5.96 -12.11 23.73
N PRO A 60 5.88 -10.81 23.42
CA PRO A 60 6.77 -10.18 22.42
C PRO A 60 8.26 -10.43 22.66
N GLU A 61 8.69 -10.54 23.92
CA GLU A 61 10.08 -10.77 24.32
C GLU A 61 10.58 -12.17 23.98
N TYR A 62 9.66 -13.13 23.79
CA TYR A 62 9.96 -14.56 23.55
C TYR A 62 9.62 -15.00 22.14
N ARG A 63 9.33 -14.07 21.23
CA ARG A 63 9.06 -14.38 19.82
C ARG A 63 9.95 -13.58 18.88
N ALA A 64 10.30 -14.19 17.76
CA ALA A 64 11.02 -13.52 16.68
C ALA A 64 10.08 -12.83 15.67
N GLN A 65 8.77 -12.99 15.85
CA GLN A 65 7.77 -12.58 14.88
C GLN A 65 6.79 -11.55 15.45
N ARG A 66 6.23 -10.74 14.54
CA ARG A 66 5.15 -9.80 14.83
C ARG A 66 3.80 -10.54 14.83
N THR A 67 2.87 -10.13 15.67
CA THR A 67 1.48 -10.61 15.59
C THR A 67 0.90 -10.28 14.21
N ILE A 68 0.28 -11.25 13.57
CA ILE A 68 -0.34 -11.10 12.27
C ILE A 68 -1.53 -10.12 12.40
N ASN A 69 -1.59 -9.14 11.54
CA ASN A 69 -2.78 -8.32 11.40
C ASN A 69 -3.74 -9.03 10.44
N GLU A 70 -4.72 -9.72 10.99
CA GLU A 70 -5.69 -10.53 10.23
C GLU A 70 -6.49 -9.71 9.21
N LEU A 71 -6.70 -8.41 9.45
CA LEU A 71 -7.41 -7.52 8.52
C LEU A 71 -6.70 -7.36 7.18
N ARG A 72 -5.39 -7.65 7.10
CA ARG A 72 -4.60 -7.56 5.86
C ARG A 72 -4.60 -8.85 5.04
N ILE A 73 -5.01 -9.97 5.62
CA ILE A 73 -5.00 -11.26 4.93
C ILE A 73 -5.99 -11.28 3.77
N PRO A 74 -7.27 -10.87 3.92
CA PRO A 74 -8.21 -10.81 2.81
C PRO A 74 -7.74 -9.93 1.65
N GLU A 75 -7.18 -8.75 1.94
CA GLU A 75 -6.66 -7.83 0.92
C GLU A 75 -5.59 -8.49 0.03
N ILE A 76 -4.63 -9.18 0.66
CA ILE A 76 -3.54 -9.83 -0.08
C ILE A 76 -4.04 -11.11 -0.77
N ARG A 77 -4.98 -11.88 -0.15
CA ARG A 77 -5.62 -13.04 -0.77
C ARG A 77 -6.36 -12.64 -2.05
N ASP A 78 -7.19 -11.61 -1.96
CA ASP A 78 -7.98 -11.11 -3.08
C ASP A 78 -7.06 -10.58 -4.20
N TYR A 79 -5.96 -9.92 -3.83
CA TYR A 79 -4.93 -9.53 -4.81
C TYR A 79 -4.39 -10.72 -5.62
N ILE A 80 -4.17 -11.90 -5.00
CA ILE A 80 -3.75 -13.11 -5.71
C ILE A 80 -4.87 -13.61 -6.63
N LEU A 81 -6.09 -13.74 -6.09
CA LEU A 81 -7.22 -14.35 -6.78
C LEU A 81 -7.73 -13.50 -7.95
N ASP A 82 -7.72 -12.18 -7.79
CA ASP A 82 -8.17 -11.23 -8.81
C ASP A 82 -7.12 -11.00 -9.91
N ASN A 83 -5.86 -11.36 -9.65
CA ASN A 83 -4.75 -11.12 -10.58
C ASN A 83 -3.95 -12.40 -10.91
N PRO A 84 -4.57 -13.51 -11.32
CA PRO A 84 -3.92 -14.83 -11.41
C PRO A 84 -2.77 -14.89 -12.41
N SER A 85 -2.72 -13.97 -13.38
CA SER A 85 -1.67 -13.91 -14.40
C SER A 85 -0.66 -12.77 -14.19
N SER A 86 -0.80 -11.97 -13.13
CA SER A 86 0.00 -10.75 -12.96
C SER A 86 0.32 -10.37 -11.52
N TYR A 87 -0.05 -11.19 -10.52
CA TYR A 87 0.39 -10.92 -9.15
C TYR A 87 1.90 -11.16 -9.00
N VAL A 88 2.54 -10.38 -8.13
CA VAL A 88 3.97 -10.47 -7.86
C VAL A 88 4.23 -10.32 -6.36
N PHE A 89 5.07 -11.20 -5.80
CA PHE A 89 5.54 -11.11 -4.44
C PHE A 89 7.07 -10.99 -4.36
N SER A 90 7.54 -10.22 -3.40
CA SER A 90 8.93 -10.29 -2.95
C SER A 90 9.18 -11.59 -2.19
N ALA A 91 10.45 -12.02 -2.08
CA ALA A 91 10.84 -13.19 -1.33
C ALA A 91 10.37 -13.15 0.14
N LEU A 92 10.06 -14.31 0.71
CA LEU A 92 9.98 -14.47 2.17
C LEU A 92 11.39 -14.54 2.74
N ALA A 93 11.58 -14.15 4.00
CA ALA A 93 12.80 -14.38 4.75
C ALA A 93 12.52 -15.29 5.94
N ALA A 94 13.32 -16.36 6.10
CA ALA A 94 13.12 -17.33 7.16
C ALA A 94 14.44 -17.83 7.74
N SER A 95 14.42 -18.29 8.99
CA SER A 95 15.52 -18.94 9.67
C SER A 95 15.25 -20.44 9.76
N ILE A 96 16.32 -21.26 9.67
CA ILE A 96 16.31 -22.71 9.87
C ILE A 96 16.88 -23.00 11.23
N ASP A 97 16.05 -23.48 12.16
CA ASP A 97 16.45 -24.01 13.46
C ASP A 97 16.46 -25.55 13.38
N GLY A 98 17.62 -26.14 13.29
CA GLY A 98 17.84 -27.56 13.14
C GLY A 98 18.90 -27.91 12.10
N ASP A 99 18.99 -29.20 11.79
CA ASP A 99 20.02 -29.72 10.88
C ASP A 99 19.65 -29.47 9.42
N PHE A 100 20.61 -28.91 8.69
CA PHE A 100 20.54 -28.77 7.24
C PHE A 100 21.93 -28.86 6.63
N GLN A 101 21.98 -29.18 5.35
CA GLN A 101 23.22 -29.28 4.58
C GLN A 101 23.04 -28.68 3.18
N PHE A 102 24.00 -27.88 2.76
CA PHE A 102 24.07 -27.45 1.36
C PHE A 102 25.10 -28.35 0.63
N ILE A 103 24.65 -28.95 -0.46
CA ILE A 103 25.47 -29.77 -1.36
C ILE A 103 25.66 -28.98 -2.64
N SER A 104 26.86 -28.46 -2.86
CA SER A 104 27.21 -27.71 -4.06
C SER A 104 27.19 -28.59 -5.31
N SER A 105 26.94 -27.97 -6.44
CA SER A 105 27.09 -28.56 -7.77
C SER A 105 28.59 -28.66 -8.13
N GLU A 106 28.93 -29.59 -9.01
CA GLU A 106 30.28 -29.68 -9.59
C GLU A 106 30.64 -28.48 -10.49
N LEU A 107 29.63 -27.78 -11.01
CA LEU A 107 29.81 -26.66 -11.95
C LEU A 107 30.03 -25.32 -11.24
N ASP A 108 29.42 -25.13 -10.07
CA ASP A 108 29.49 -23.88 -9.30
C ASP A 108 29.27 -24.18 -7.82
N GLU A 109 30.20 -23.75 -6.98
CA GLU A 109 30.15 -23.97 -5.53
C GLU A 109 28.97 -23.23 -4.85
N ASN A 110 28.40 -22.22 -5.49
CA ASN A 110 27.29 -21.45 -4.98
C ASN A 110 25.91 -21.96 -5.44
N ILE A 111 25.86 -22.90 -6.40
CA ILE A 111 24.63 -23.53 -6.87
C ILE A 111 24.61 -24.96 -6.36
N GLY A 112 23.48 -25.40 -5.82
CA GLY A 112 23.36 -26.75 -5.30
C GLY A 112 22.00 -27.12 -4.79
N VAL A 113 22.00 -28.10 -3.88
CA VAL A 113 20.78 -28.59 -3.20
C VAL A 113 20.92 -28.31 -1.71
N LEU A 114 19.94 -27.61 -1.17
CA LEU A 114 19.78 -27.41 0.26
C LEU A 114 18.90 -28.55 0.80
N LYS A 115 19.49 -29.41 1.63
CA LYS A 115 18.80 -30.49 2.35
C LYS A 115 18.47 -30.00 3.75
N ILE A 116 17.17 -29.95 4.09
CA ILE A 116 16.70 -29.53 5.41
C ILE A 116 16.05 -30.74 6.06
N ASP A 117 16.47 -31.10 7.28
CA ASP A 117 15.85 -32.17 8.04
C ASP A 117 14.36 -31.85 8.27
N MET A 118 13.47 -32.83 8.13
CA MET A 118 12.02 -32.62 8.31
C MET A 118 11.64 -32.26 9.76
N ASN A 119 12.53 -32.49 10.72
CA ASN A 119 12.35 -32.09 12.12
C ASN A 119 12.86 -30.65 12.37
N ALA A 120 13.60 -30.06 11.42
CA ALA A 120 14.02 -28.66 11.54
C ALA A 120 12.81 -27.73 11.53
N VAL A 121 12.89 -26.70 12.34
CA VAL A 121 11.84 -25.69 12.45
C VAL A 121 12.22 -24.50 11.58
N LEU A 122 11.33 -24.11 10.67
CA LEU A 122 11.50 -22.92 9.88
C LEU A 122 10.66 -21.78 10.47
N LEU A 123 11.31 -20.65 10.76
CA LEU A 123 10.70 -19.47 11.36
C LEU A 123 10.71 -18.34 10.34
N ILE A 124 9.55 -17.78 10.03
CA ILE A 124 9.45 -16.63 9.10
C ILE A 124 9.88 -15.35 9.81
N ASN A 125 10.93 -14.69 9.34
CA ASN A 125 11.40 -13.41 9.83
C ASN A 125 10.68 -12.23 9.11
N ASP A 126 10.39 -12.36 7.80
CA ASP A 126 9.57 -11.42 7.04
C ASP A 126 8.65 -12.15 6.06
N GLY A 127 7.44 -11.63 5.90
CA GLY A 127 6.45 -12.14 4.94
C GLY A 127 5.32 -12.97 5.52
N GLN A 128 5.07 -12.94 6.82
CA GLN A 128 4.01 -13.68 7.52
C GLN A 128 2.62 -13.43 6.93
N HIS A 129 2.28 -12.15 6.65
CA HIS A 129 0.99 -11.82 6.01
C HIS A 129 0.88 -12.39 4.59
N ARG A 130 1.99 -12.42 3.84
CA ARG A 130 2.04 -13.04 2.51
C ARG A 130 1.81 -14.54 2.60
N LYS A 131 2.49 -15.21 3.54
CA LYS A 131 2.30 -16.66 3.79
C LYS A 131 0.85 -16.96 4.13
N ALA A 132 0.26 -16.26 5.10
CA ALA A 132 -1.12 -16.48 5.51
C ALA A 132 -2.13 -16.19 4.38
N ALA A 133 -1.90 -15.17 3.58
CA ALA A 133 -2.75 -14.86 2.43
C ALA A 133 -2.64 -15.89 1.31
N ILE A 134 -1.43 -16.41 1.05
CA ILE A 134 -1.21 -17.50 0.09
C ILE A 134 -1.96 -18.76 0.57
N GLU A 135 -1.88 -19.08 1.84
CA GLU A 135 -2.63 -20.23 2.42
C GLU A 135 -4.14 -20.07 2.25
N ALA A 136 -4.66 -18.86 2.51
CA ALA A 136 -6.07 -18.57 2.28
C ALA A 136 -6.45 -18.66 0.79
N ALA A 137 -5.59 -18.17 -0.11
CA ALA A 137 -5.82 -18.27 -1.56
C ALA A 137 -5.78 -19.71 -2.06
N LEU A 138 -4.91 -20.57 -1.51
CA LEU A 138 -4.83 -22.01 -1.84
C LEU A 138 -6.08 -22.79 -1.45
N ILE A 139 -6.80 -22.36 -0.42
CA ILE A 139 -8.09 -22.97 -0.03
C ILE A 139 -9.12 -22.69 -1.13
N GLU A 140 -9.16 -21.48 -1.68
CA GLU A 140 -10.13 -21.09 -2.70
C GLU A 140 -9.70 -21.54 -4.11
N ASN A 141 -8.38 -21.52 -4.39
CA ASN A 141 -7.82 -21.96 -5.68
C ASN A 141 -6.63 -22.90 -5.49
N PRO A 142 -6.86 -24.23 -5.33
CA PRO A 142 -5.80 -25.23 -5.17
C PRO A 142 -4.82 -25.33 -6.35
N SER A 143 -5.16 -24.82 -7.54
CA SER A 143 -4.28 -24.88 -8.71
C SER A 143 -3.00 -24.06 -8.52
N LEU A 144 -3.03 -23.04 -7.65
CA LEU A 144 -1.88 -22.23 -7.27
C LEU A 144 -0.78 -23.03 -6.54
N SER A 145 -1.07 -24.26 -6.08
CA SER A 145 -0.13 -25.08 -5.31
C SER A 145 1.19 -25.37 -6.00
N LYS A 146 1.21 -25.35 -7.34
CA LYS A 146 2.40 -25.59 -8.17
C LYS A 146 3.21 -24.33 -8.45
N GLU A 147 2.62 -23.16 -8.24
CA GLU A 147 3.35 -21.91 -8.35
C GLU A 147 4.38 -21.79 -7.22
N THR A 148 5.35 -20.92 -7.37
CA THR A 148 6.49 -20.85 -6.46
C THR A 148 6.68 -19.45 -5.91
N ILE A 149 7.24 -19.37 -4.70
CA ILE A 149 7.74 -18.13 -4.11
C ILE A 149 9.21 -18.31 -3.71
N ALA A 150 9.99 -17.25 -3.89
CA ALA A 150 11.36 -17.24 -3.41
C ALA A 150 11.40 -17.14 -1.88
N ILE A 151 12.24 -17.94 -1.24
CA ILE A 151 12.51 -17.86 0.19
C ILE A 151 14.00 -17.67 0.39
N VAL A 152 14.37 -16.65 1.16
CA VAL A 152 15.73 -16.42 1.64
C VAL A 152 15.86 -17.10 3.00
N LEU A 153 16.75 -18.08 3.09
CA LEU A 153 16.92 -18.96 4.24
C LEU A 153 18.24 -18.66 4.94
N PHE A 154 18.17 -18.41 6.24
CA PHE A 154 19.32 -18.16 7.11
C PHE A 154 19.43 -19.29 8.14
N LYS A 155 20.65 -19.57 8.61
CA LYS A 155 20.81 -20.39 9.80
C LYS A 155 20.27 -19.65 11.01
N ASP A 156 19.45 -20.31 11.84
CA ASP A 156 19.06 -19.73 13.12
C ASP A 156 20.25 -19.70 14.08
N GLU A 157 20.47 -18.58 14.71
CA GLU A 157 21.50 -18.32 15.72
C GLU A 157 20.87 -17.91 17.06
N GLY A 158 19.61 -18.25 17.24
CA GLY A 158 18.84 -18.00 18.46
C GLY A 158 17.97 -16.75 18.39
N LEU A 159 17.06 -16.64 19.36
CA LEU A 159 15.97 -15.66 19.41
C LEU A 159 16.45 -14.22 19.23
N LYS A 160 17.51 -13.80 19.91
CA LYS A 160 18.03 -12.43 19.80
C LYS A 160 18.46 -12.09 18.37
N ARG A 161 19.06 -13.04 17.66
CA ARG A 161 19.48 -12.83 16.28
C ARG A 161 18.28 -12.76 15.34
N SER A 162 17.31 -13.63 15.51
CA SER A 162 16.07 -13.62 14.72
C SER A 162 15.26 -12.34 14.96
N GLN A 163 15.20 -11.83 16.21
CA GLN A 163 14.61 -10.53 16.53
C GLN A 163 15.35 -9.36 15.88
N GLN A 164 16.70 -9.40 15.89
CA GLN A 164 17.51 -8.37 15.24
C GLN A 164 17.30 -8.40 13.71
N MET A 165 17.27 -9.58 13.10
CA MET A 165 17.01 -9.74 11.66
C MET A 165 15.63 -9.19 11.29
N PHE A 166 14.60 -9.50 12.09
CA PHE A 166 13.28 -8.92 11.90
C PHE A 166 13.30 -7.39 11.96
N ALA A 167 14.02 -6.83 12.95
CA ALA A 167 14.16 -5.38 13.09
C ALA A 167 14.87 -4.77 11.87
N ASP A 168 15.97 -5.36 11.42
CA ASP A 168 16.79 -4.86 10.30
C ASP A 168 16.02 -4.91 8.98
N LEU A 169 15.33 -6.02 8.69
CA LEU A 169 14.51 -6.18 7.49
C LEU A 169 13.37 -5.16 7.40
N ASN A 170 12.78 -4.78 8.56
CA ASN A 170 11.63 -3.87 8.61
C ASN A 170 12.03 -2.40 8.80
N LYS A 171 13.15 -2.11 9.49
CA LYS A 171 13.56 -0.73 9.85
C LYS A 171 13.87 0.13 8.63
N HIS A 172 14.42 -0.47 7.59
CA HIS A 172 14.87 0.23 6.38
C HIS A 172 13.89 0.10 5.21
N ALA A 173 12.76 -0.59 5.39
CA ALA A 173 11.72 -0.70 4.39
C ALA A 173 10.97 0.63 4.27
N VAL A 174 11.25 1.39 3.22
CA VAL A 174 10.52 2.62 2.88
C VAL A 174 9.32 2.26 2.02
N LYS A 175 8.11 2.55 2.50
CA LYS A 175 6.91 2.41 1.67
C LYS A 175 6.90 3.52 0.61
N PRO A 176 6.59 3.21 -0.65
CA PRO A 176 6.30 4.23 -1.65
C PRO A 176 5.21 5.18 -1.16
N SER A 177 5.27 6.44 -1.56
CA SER A 177 4.19 7.37 -1.32
C SER A 177 2.89 6.88 -1.96
N LYS A 178 1.75 7.31 -1.45
CA LYS A 178 0.45 7.01 -2.09
C LYS A 178 0.35 7.63 -3.49
N SER A 179 0.94 8.81 -3.69
CA SER A 179 1.01 9.46 -5.00
C SER A 179 1.75 8.60 -6.01
N LEU A 180 2.93 8.09 -5.64
CA LEU A 180 3.73 7.22 -6.49
C LEU A 180 3.04 5.88 -6.74
N SER A 181 2.45 5.29 -5.70
CA SER A 181 1.66 4.05 -5.83
C SER A 181 0.48 4.24 -6.78
N THR A 182 -0.26 5.35 -6.66
CA THR A 182 -1.36 5.70 -7.58
C THR A 182 -0.87 5.89 -9.02
N LEU A 183 0.30 6.50 -9.19
CA LEU A 183 0.87 6.74 -10.51
C LEU A 183 1.19 5.43 -11.25
N TYR A 184 1.73 4.44 -10.52
CA TYR A 184 2.17 3.16 -11.07
C TYR A 184 1.09 2.07 -11.07
N ASP A 185 -0.02 2.28 -10.37
CA ASP A 185 -1.14 1.33 -10.37
C ASP A 185 -2.00 1.53 -11.62
N ASP A 186 -1.88 0.59 -12.56
CA ASP A 186 -2.68 0.55 -13.79
C ASP A 186 -3.91 -0.37 -13.69
N ARG A 187 -4.11 -1.04 -12.54
CA ARG A 187 -5.23 -1.95 -12.32
C ARG A 187 -6.44 -1.25 -11.71
N ASP A 188 -6.22 -0.18 -10.93
CA ASP A 188 -7.31 0.59 -10.34
C ASP A 188 -7.93 1.54 -11.36
N ASP A 189 -9.18 1.25 -11.75
CA ASP A 189 -9.95 2.04 -12.74
C ASP A 189 -10.04 3.51 -12.35
N LEU A 190 -10.24 3.81 -11.06
CA LEU A 190 -10.35 5.19 -10.61
C LEU A 190 -9.00 5.91 -10.65
N SER A 191 -7.92 5.25 -10.25
CA SER A 191 -6.57 5.81 -10.39
C SER A 191 -6.26 6.15 -11.86
N ASN A 192 -6.64 5.28 -12.80
CA ASN A 192 -6.49 5.54 -14.23
C ASN A 192 -7.31 6.74 -14.69
N ALA A 193 -8.59 6.80 -14.32
CA ALA A 193 -9.45 7.95 -14.65
C ALA A 193 -8.89 9.27 -14.07
N VAL A 194 -8.34 9.24 -12.87
CA VAL A 194 -7.72 10.41 -12.23
C VAL A 194 -6.42 10.83 -12.92
N LYS A 195 -5.57 9.86 -13.33
CA LYS A 195 -4.37 10.13 -14.15
C LYS A 195 -4.75 10.80 -15.46
N ASP A 196 -5.83 10.33 -16.11
CA ASP A 196 -6.35 10.91 -17.35
C ASP A 196 -6.78 12.37 -17.13
N VAL A 197 -7.57 12.65 -16.09
CA VAL A 197 -7.99 14.01 -15.74
C VAL A 197 -6.77 14.94 -15.52
N VAL A 198 -5.77 14.45 -14.76
CA VAL A 198 -4.54 15.23 -14.48
C VAL A 198 -3.77 15.51 -15.76
N ASN A 199 -3.71 14.57 -16.68
CA ASN A 199 -2.95 14.73 -17.93
C ASN A 199 -3.69 15.61 -18.97
N HIS A 200 -5.03 15.60 -18.96
CA HIS A 200 -5.83 16.39 -19.91
C HIS A 200 -6.07 17.85 -19.49
N ILE A 201 -5.91 18.18 -18.21
CA ILE A 201 -6.06 19.55 -17.73
C ILE A 201 -4.68 20.18 -17.54
N PRO A 202 -4.25 21.16 -18.37
CA PRO A 202 -2.90 21.72 -18.35
C PRO A 202 -2.49 22.25 -16.96
N PHE A 203 -3.43 22.87 -16.25
CA PHE A 203 -3.20 23.33 -14.88
C PHE A 203 -2.79 22.20 -13.94
N LEU A 204 -3.51 21.08 -13.96
CA LEU A 204 -3.20 19.93 -13.12
C LEU A 204 -1.89 19.27 -13.52
N THR A 205 -1.63 19.12 -14.81
CA THR A 205 -0.36 18.59 -15.32
C THR A 205 0.84 19.37 -14.76
N LYS A 206 0.70 20.69 -14.63
CA LYS A 206 1.77 21.58 -14.16
C LYS A 206 1.92 21.63 -12.64
N TYR A 207 0.81 21.48 -11.89
CA TYR A 207 0.79 21.78 -10.47
C TYR A 207 0.45 20.57 -9.55
N VAL A 208 0.33 19.36 -10.10
CA VAL A 208 0.17 18.13 -9.30
C VAL A 208 1.52 17.43 -9.13
N ASP A 209 1.93 17.25 -7.88
CA ASP A 209 3.06 16.38 -7.51
C ASP A 209 2.60 14.92 -7.57
N LYS A 210 3.28 14.12 -8.41
CA LYS A 210 2.98 12.71 -8.63
C LYS A 210 3.85 11.77 -7.78
N GLU A 211 4.78 12.33 -7.01
CA GLU A 211 5.77 11.57 -6.27
C GLU A 211 5.56 11.62 -4.74
N HIS A 212 5.18 12.78 -4.20
CA HIS A 212 5.08 12.98 -2.76
C HIS A 212 3.62 13.04 -2.27
N ASP A 213 3.38 12.67 -1.01
CA ASP A 213 2.06 12.79 -0.36
C ASP A 213 1.86 14.12 0.37
N THR A 214 2.96 14.82 0.66
CA THR A 214 2.96 16.12 1.31
C THR A 214 3.86 17.07 0.55
N LEU A 215 3.40 18.30 0.38
CA LEU A 215 4.16 19.33 -0.32
C LEU A 215 5.04 20.08 0.68
N GLY A 216 6.33 20.18 0.39
CA GLY A 216 7.23 21.07 1.12
C GLY A 216 6.88 22.55 0.89
N LYS A 217 7.32 23.43 1.79
CA LYS A 217 7.08 24.88 1.73
C LYS A 217 7.44 25.48 0.37
N TYR A 218 8.50 24.99 -0.24
CA TYR A 218 9.04 25.50 -1.51
C TYR A 218 8.63 24.65 -2.73
N SER A 219 7.75 23.68 -2.55
CA SER A 219 7.30 22.87 -3.68
C SER A 219 6.73 23.71 -4.81
N SER A 220 7.05 23.31 -6.03
CA SER A 220 6.48 23.91 -7.25
C SER A 220 5.03 23.48 -7.47
N ALA A 221 4.59 22.40 -6.87
CA ALA A 221 3.24 21.90 -6.96
C ALA A 221 2.28 22.57 -5.94
N LEU A 222 0.99 22.49 -6.24
CA LEU A 222 -0.10 22.96 -5.39
C LEU A 222 -0.89 21.81 -4.76
N PHE A 223 -0.89 20.66 -5.42
CA PHE A 223 -1.62 19.45 -5.00
C PHE A 223 -0.72 18.24 -5.11
N THR A 224 -1.06 17.18 -4.38
CA THR A 224 -0.47 15.85 -4.58
C THR A 224 -1.46 14.96 -5.32
N LEU A 225 -0.96 14.00 -6.10
CA LEU A 225 -1.81 13.05 -6.82
C LEU A 225 -2.69 12.25 -5.84
N SER A 226 -2.14 11.86 -4.69
CA SER A 226 -2.90 11.15 -3.63
C SER A 226 -4.03 11.99 -3.05
N ASN A 227 -3.85 13.31 -2.89
CA ASN A 227 -4.93 14.18 -2.43
C ASN A 227 -6.00 14.36 -3.52
N PHE A 228 -5.59 14.49 -4.77
CA PHE A 228 -6.51 14.62 -5.91
C PHE A 228 -7.30 13.30 -6.12
N LEU A 229 -6.65 12.14 -5.99
CA LEU A 229 -7.33 10.84 -5.98
C LEU A 229 -8.39 10.77 -4.86
N ARG A 230 -8.05 11.18 -3.65
CA ARG A 230 -9.01 11.21 -2.52
C ARG A 230 -10.23 12.07 -2.81
N ALA A 231 -10.07 13.20 -3.48
CA ALA A 231 -11.19 14.03 -3.92
C ALA A 231 -12.09 13.28 -4.93
N ASN A 232 -11.49 12.54 -5.85
CA ASN A 232 -12.23 11.76 -6.85
C ASN A 232 -12.91 10.51 -6.25
N GLN A 233 -12.32 9.87 -5.25
CA GLN A 233 -12.96 8.80 -4.46
C GLN A 233 -14.23 9.26 -3.75
N ARG A 234 -14.38 10.56 -3.50
CA ARG A 234 -15.63 11.14 -3.01
C ARG A 234 -16.69 11.26 -4.09
N ILE A 235 -16.27 11.49 -5.33
CA ILE A 235 -17.19 11.64 -6.49
C ILE A 235 -17.71 10.28 -6.93
N ILE A 236 -16.79 9.35 -7.22
CA ILE A 236 -17.10 8.00 -7.67
C ILE A 236 -16.77 7.03 -6.54
N LYS A 237 -17.79 6.33 -6.04
CA LYS A 237 -17.67 5.38 -4.93
C LYS A 237 -17.58 3.92 -5.39
N ASN A 238 -17.83 3.68 -6.68
CA ASN A 238 -17.80 2.36 -7.26
C ASN A 238 -16.36 1.93 -7.57
N SER A 239 -16.06 0.65 -7.45
CA SER A 239 -14.77 0.07 -7.80
C SER A 239 -14.52 0.07 -9.32
N HIS A 240 -15.59 -0.09 -10.11
CA HIS A 240 -15.52 -0.01 -11.57
C HIS A 240 -15.95 1.38 -12.04
N VAL A 241 -15.15 1.99 -12.91
CA VAL A 241 -15.36 3.35 -13.45
C VAL A 241 -15.69 3.25 -14.94
N SER A 242 -16.93 3.53 -15.27
CA SER A 242 -17.42 3.51 -16.65
C SER A 242 -16.89 4.69 -17.48
N ASP A 243 -17.04 4.63 -18.80
CA ASP A 243 -16.67 5.74 -19.70
C ASP A 243 -17.49 7.00 -19.40
N SER A 244 -18.74 6.87 -18.99
CA SER A 244 -19.57 8.01 -18.57
C SER A 244 -19.05 8.66 -17.29
N ASP A 245 -18.51 7.88 -16.35
CA ASP A 245 -17.89 8.39 -15.14
C ASP A 245 -16.60 9.15 -15.44
N ARG A 246 -15.75 8.59 -16.33
CA ARG A 246 -14.53 9.25 -16.82
C ARG A 246 -14.85 10.58 -17.48
N HIS A 247 -15.84 10.60 -18.36
CA HIS A 247 -16.30 11.83 -19.02
C HIS A 247 -16.81 12.85 -18.01
N PHE A 248 -17.63 12.43 -17.03
CA PHE A 248 -18.11 13.31 -15.98
C PHE A 248 -16.96 13.91 -15.16
N LEU A 249 -15.99 13.08 -14.72
CA LEU A 249 -14.84 13.56 -13.95
C LEU A 249 -14.03 14.61 -14.74
N GLN A 250 -13.79 14.34 -16.02
CA GLN A 250 -13.07 15.27 -16.89
C GLN A 250 -13.80 16.60 -17.05
N GLU A 251 -15.10 16.57 -17.40
CA GLU A 251 -15.90 17.79 -17.54
C GLU A 251 -16.04 18.57 -16.24
N TYR A 252 -16.28 17.85 -15.12
CA TYR A 252 -16.42 18.47 -13.82
C TYR A 252 -15.16 19.26 -13.42
N TRP A 253 -14.00 18.62 -13.43
CA TRP A 253 -12.75 19.26 -13.05
C TRP A 253 -12.34 20.36 -14.03
N GLN A 254 -12.53 20.15 -15.32
CA GLN A 254 -12.27 21.18 -16.31
C GLN A 254 -13.05 22.46 -16.01
N ARG A 255 -14.32 22.34 -15.63
CA ARG A 255 -15.17 23.49 -15.27
C ARG A 255 -14.78 24.09 -13.90
N VAL A 256 -14.43 23.28 -12.91
CA VAL A 256 -13.94 23.77 -11.62
C VAL A 256 -12.70 24.63 -11.82
N PHE A 257 -11.71 24.15 -12.58
CA PHE A 257 -10.50 24.93 -12.84
C PHE A 257 -10.73 26.15 -13.74
N LYS A 258 -11.67 26.07 -14.65
CA LYS A 258 -12.02 27.18 -15.53
C LYS A 258 -12.72 28.34 -14.80
N TYR A 259 -13.53 28.06 -13.81
CA TYR A 259 -14.42 29.06 -13.18
C TYR A 259 -13.89 29.63 -11.85
N ILE A 260 -12.65 29.37 -11.51
CA ILE A 260 -11.94 29.98 -10.38
C ILE A 260 -10.87 30.90 -10.96
N PRO A 261 -11.07 32.22 -10.91
CA PRO A 261 -10.19 33.18 -11.59
C PRO A 261 -8.72 33.13 -11.13
N GLU A 262 -8.50 32.77 -9.87
CA GLU A 262 -7.17 32.70 -9.25
C GLU A 262 -6.26 31.67 -9.94
N TRP A 263 -6.82 30.62 -10.52
CA TRP A 263 -6.05 29.65 -11.32
C TRP A 263 -5.53 30.29 -12.62
N GLU A 264 -6.37 31.06 -13.30
CA GLU A 264 -5.97 31.80 -14.51
C GLU A 264 -4.95 32.89 -14.16
N MET A 265 -5.17 33.62 -13.05
CA MET A 265 -4.21 34.63 -12.57
C MET A 265 -2.83 34.04 -12.27
N LEU A 266 -2.78 32.81 -11.76
CA LEU A 266 -1.52 32.10 -11.54
C LEU A 266 -0.85 31.70 -12.87
N GLU A 267 -1.62 31.21 -13.84
CA GLU A 267 -1.09 30.81 -15.16
C GLU A 267 -0.57 31.98 -15.95
N THR A 268 -1.26 33.11 -15.89
CA THR A 268 -0.88 34.40 -16.55
C THR A 268 0.14 35.17 -15.74
N LYS A 269 0.64 34.68 -14.63
CA LYS A 269 1.64 35.31 -13.73
C LYS A 269 1.17 36.63 -13.10
N GLN A 270 -0.14 36.88 -13.03
CA GLN A 270 -0.70 38.03 -12.29
C GLN A 270 -0.53 37.83 -10.76
N ILE A 271 -0.55 36.55 -10.29
CA ILE A 271 -0.15 36.20 -8.95
C ILE A 271 0.92 35.11 -8.99
N TYR A 272 1.72 35.00 -7.93
CA TYR A 272 2.73 33.97 -7.79
C TYR A 272 2.22 32.79 -6.94
N LYS A 273 2.82 31.62 -7.12
CA LYS A 273 2.50 30.42 -6.29
C LYS A 273 2.63 30.69 -4.78
N LYS A 274 3.60 31.48 -4.38
CA LYS A 274 3.79 31.87 -2.98
C LYS A 274 2.57 32.63 -2.48
N THR A 275 2.13 33.66 -3.20
CA THR A 275 0.92 34.44 -2.92
C THR A 275 -0.30 33.54 -2.82
N LEU A 276 -0.51 32.64 -3.80
CA LEU A 276 -1.63 31.69 -3.75
C LEU A 276 -1.61 30.78 -2.52
N LYS A 277 -0.45 30.29 -2.11
CA LYS A 277 -0.32 29.44 -0.92
C LYS A 277 -0.48 30.20 0.40
N GLU A 278 -0.07 31.45 0.46
CA GLU A 278 -0.07 32.25 1.69
C GLU A 278 -1.37 33.02 1.88
N GLU A 279 -1.97 33.51 0.81
CA GLU A 279 -3.12 34.44 0.87
C GLU A 279 -4.45 33.79 0.49
N TYR A 280 -4.45 32.62 -0.16
CA TYR A 280 -5.66 31.95 -0.61
C TYR A 280 -5.83 30.57 0.05
N VAL A 281 -7.07 30.09 0.08
CA VAL A 281 -7.42 28.76 0.64
C VAL A 281 -7.39 27.65 -0.40
N LEU A 282 -7.28 27.98 -1.67
CA LEU A 282 -7.43 27.09 -2.81
C LEU A 282 -6.43 25.93 -2.85
N SER A 283 -5.23 26.11 -2.28
CA SER A 283 -4.20 25.04 -2.22
C SER A 283 -4.39 24.06 -1.05
N PHE A 284 -5.37 24.27 -0.19
CA PHE A 284 -5.59 23.38 0.95
C PHE A 284 -6.24 22.07 0.55
N SER A 285 -5.72 20.97 1.09
CA SER A 285 -6.24 19.63 0.82
C SER A 285 -7.72 19.47 1.22
N VAL A 286 -8.15 20.16 2.27
CA VAL A 286 -9.55 20.15 2.71
C VAL A 286 -10.48 20.79 1.69
N VAL A 287 -10.03 21.85 1.00
CA VAL A 287 -10.80 22.52 -0.07
C VAL A 287 -10.89 21.60 -1.30
N MET A 288 -9.79 20.93 -1.67
CA MET A 288 -9.82 19.94 -2.75
C MET A 288 -10.82 18.81 -2.46
N ASN A 289 -10.83 18.32 -1.22
CA ASN A 289 -11.78 17.30 -0.80
C ASN A 289 -13.23 17.83 -0.76
N ALA A 290 -13.44 19.12 -0.48
CA ALA A 290 -14.75 19.74 -0.55
C ALA A 290 -15.25 19.86 -2.01
N PHE A 291 -14.38 20.14 -2.97
CA PHE A 291 -14.71 20.00 -4.39
C PHE A 291 -15.10 18.56 -4.75
N GLY A 292 -14.41 17.56 -4.21
CA GLY A 292 -14.79 16.15 -4.39
C GLY A 292 -16.20 15.87 -3.87
N ARG A 293 -16.55 16.36 -2.66
CA ARG A 293 -17.90 16.25 -2.10
C ARG A 293 -18.94 16.99 -2.94
N LEU A 294 -18.62 18.16 -3.44
CA LEU A 294 -19.48 18.93 -4.34
C LEU A 294 -19.71 18.16 -5.65
N GLY A 295 -18.64 17.57 -6.22
CA GLY A 295 -18.73 16.75 -7.42
C GLY A 295 -19.64 15.53 -7.26
N TYR A 296 -19.60 14.86 -6.09
CA TYR A 296 -20.53 13.78 -5.79
C TYR A 296 -22.00 14.24 -5.86
N PHE A 297 -22.31 15.41 -5.32
CA PHE A 297 -23.66 15.96 -5.38
C PHE A 297 -24.10 16.24 -6.83
N PHE A 298 -23.21 16.83 -7.65
CA PHE A 298 -23.48 17.04 -9.08
C PHE A 298 -23.69 15.72 -9.82
N TYR A 299 -22.89 14.71 -9.51
CA TYR A 299 -22.92 13.39 -10.13
C TYR A 299 -24.23 12.65 -9.80
N THR A 300 -24.61 12.59 -8.53
CA THR A 300 -25.78 11.82 -8.07
C THR A 300 -27.09 12.49 -8.40
N GLU A 301 -27.17 13.82 -8.26
CA GLU A 301 -28.38 14.59 -8.51
C GLU A 301 -28.51 15.03 -9.98
N ARG A 302 -27.55 14.63 -10.84
CA ARG A 302 -27.52 14.97 -12.28
C ARG A 302 -27.71 16.47 -12.56
N ILE A 303 -27.08 17.31 -11.73
CA ILE A 303 -27.19 18.76 -11.84
C ILE A 303 -26.34 19.25 -13.00
N SER A 304 -26.85 20.21 -13.77
CA SER A 304 -26.07 20.85 -14.84
C SER A 304 -24.79 21.48 -14.29
N LEU A 305 -23.64 21.09 -14.86
CA LEU A 305 -22.33 21.64 -14.53
C LEU A 305 -22.22 23.15 -14.83
N ASP A 306 -23.14 23.74 -15.57
CA ASP A 306 -23.19 25.19 -15.81
C ASP A 306 -23.36 26.02 -14.55
N LYS A 307 -23.92 25.42 -13.48
CA LYS A 307 -24.01 26.09 -12.18
C LYS A 307 -22.64 26.40 -11.58
N LEU A 308 -21.58 25.61 -11.94
CA LEU A 308 -20.21 25.87 -11.51
C LEU A 308 -19.66 27.24 -11.95
N LYS A 309 -20.26 27.89 -12.96
CA LYS A 309 -19.92 29.26 -13.35
C LYS A 309 -19.97 30.26 -12.20
N LYS A 310 -20.76 29.98 -11.18
CA LYS A 310 -20.87 30.85 -9.99
C LYS A 310 -19.70 30.70 -9.01
N LEU A 311 -18.79 29.72 -9.18
CA LEU A 311 -17.57 29.61 -8.37
C LEU A 311 -16.71 30.87 -8.42
N LYS A 312 -16.76 31.60 -9.53
CA LYS A 312 -16.09 32.91 -9.69
C LYS A 312 -16.55 33.98 -8.70
N ASN A 313 -17.72 33.80 -8.07
CA ASN A 313 -18.28 34.75 -7.11
C ASN A 313 -17.91 34.42 -5.66
N ILE A 314 -17.13 33.38 -5.42
CA ILE A 314 -16.62 33.03 -4.10
C ILE A 314 -15.30 33.77 -3.89
N ASP A 315 -15.20 34.45 -2.77
CA ASP A 315 -13.93 35.04 -2.35
C ASP A 315 -13.07 33.96 -1.70
N TRP A 316 -12.02 33.52 -2.40
CA TRP A 316 -11.10 32.49 -1.98
C TRP A 316 -9.95 33.01 -1.14
N MET A 317 -9.92 34.31 -0.81
CA MET A 317 -8.89 34.85 0.07
C MET A 317 -8.99 34.29 1.48
N ARG A 318 -7.83 34.01 2.06
CA ARG A 318 -7.70 33.39 3.39
C ARG A 318 -8.27 34.25 4.52
N ASN A 319 -8.28 35.55 4.35
CA ASN A 319 -8.80 36.52 5.33
C ASN A 319 -10.32 36.76 5.22
N ASN A 320 -11.02 36.08 4.30
CA ASN A 320 -12.47 36.13 4.23
C ASN A 320 -13.09 35.43 5.44
N ASP A 321 -13.93 36.15 6.18
CA ASP A 321 -14.59 35.67 7.41
C ASP A 321 -15.48 34.44 7.16
N GLU A 322 -15.97 34.22 5.94
CA GLU A 322 -16.75 33.03 5.58
C GLU A 322 -15.96 31.71 5.79
N TRP A 323 -14.63 31.76 5.90
CA TRP A 323 -13.79 30.59 6.19
C TRP A 323 -13.63 30.28 7.67
N ILE A 324 -14.02 31.19 8.58
CA ILE A 324 -13.97 30.97 10.02
C ILE A 324 -15.03 29.92 10.39
N GLY A 325 -14.66 28.93 11.21
CA GLY A 325 -15.50 27.78 11.56
C GLY A 325 -15.59 26.71 10.48
N ARG A 326 -15.13 26.98 9.24
CA ARG A 326 -15.11 26.04 8.11
C ARG A 326 -13.69 25.48 7.86
N ILE A 327 -12.79 26.35 7.43
CA ILE A 327 -11.37 26.00 7.20
C ILE A 327 -10.56 26.29 8.43
N PHE A 328 -10.82 27.41 9.09
CA PHE A 328 -10.09 27.85 10.28
C PHE A 328 -11.00 27.79 11.51
N ASN A 329 -10.48 27.30 12.62
CA ASN A 329 -11.12 27.51 13.91
C ASN A 329 -10.91 28.97 14.37
N HIS A 330 -11.56 29.38 15.47
CA HIS A 330 -11.44 30.74 16.02
C HIS A 330 -10.01 31.11 16.45
N GLN A 331 -9.09 30.12 16.55
CA GLN A 331 -7.66 30.30 16.84
C GLN A 331 -6.81 30.36 15.56
N GLY A 332 -7.43 30.36 14.36
CA GLY A 332 -6.74 30.37 13.07
C GLY A 332 -6.10 29.04 12.66
N LYS A 333 -6.35 27.94 13.40
CA LYS A 333 -5.84 26.61 13.06
C LYS A 333 -6.72 25.95 12.01
N ILE A 334 -6.08 25.30 11.02
CA ILE A 334 -6.80 24.62 9.92
C ILE A 334 -7.58 23.42 10.44
N ASN A 335 -8.88 23.36 10.09
CA ASN A 335 -9.75 22.21 10.27
C ASN A 335 -9.65 21.26 9.05
N GLY A 336 -8.73 20.33 9.11
CA GLY A 336 -8.54 19.31 8.04
C GLY A 336 -9.47 18.10 8.14
N LYS A 337 -10.43 18.10 9.09
CA LYS A 337 -11.36 16.98 9.34
C LYS A 337 -12.53 16.98 8.36
N GLU A 338 -13.31 15.89 8.37
CA GLU A 338 -14.51 15.73 7.55
C GLU A 338 -15.54 16.85 7.79
N ASP A 339 -15.66 17.32 9.01
CA ASP A 339 -16.51 18.46 9.36
C ASP A 339 -16.17 19.72 8.54
N GLY A 340 -14.88 20.03 8.38
CA GLY A 340 -14.43 21.13 7.52
C GLY A 340 -14.80 20.92 6.05
N VAL A 341 -14.61 19.69 5.54
CA VAL A 341 -14.99 19.33 4.16
C VAL A 341 -16.47 19.60 3.91
N ILE A 342 -17.36 19.17 4.84
CA ILE A 342 -18.81 19.39 4.75
C ILE A 342 -19.13 20.88 4.75
N LYS A 343 -18.62 21.64 5.71
CA LYS A 343 -18.91 23.07 5.87
C LYS A 343 -18.41 23.92 4.69
N ILE A 344 -17.25 23.58 4.11
CA ILE A 344 -16.75 24.23 2.88
C ILE A 344 -17.66 23.90 1.68
N CYS A 345 -18.05 22.63 1.54
CA CYS A 345 -18.95 22.21 0.48
C CYS A 345 -20.34 22.90 0.60
N ASN A 346 -20.84 23.09 1.83
CA ASN A 346 -22.08 23.82 2.09
C ASN A 346 -22.00 25.26 1.58
N LEU A 347 -20.90 25.97 1.91
CA LEU A 347 -20.71 27.33 1.41
C LEU A 347 -20.73 27.36 -0.12
N MET A 348 -20.00 26.45 -0.78
CA MET A 348 -20.02 26.37 -2.23
C MET A 348 -21.43 26.09 -2.76
N LYS A 349 -22.18 25.15 -2.17
CA LYS A 349 -23.57 24.87 -2.55
C LYS A 349 -24.45 26.11 -2.46
N LEU A 350 -24.39 26.86 -1.36
CA LEU A 350 -25.14 28.07 -1.15
C LEU A 350 -24.81 29.14 -2.20
N LYS A 351 -23.54 29.38 -2.49
CA LYS A 351 -23.09 30.34 -3.50
C LYS A 351 -23.50 29.93 -4.93
N LEU A 352 -23.58 28.61 -5.18
CA LEU A 352 -24.09 28.08 -6.45
C LEU A 352 -25.65 28.11 -6.55
N GLY A 353 -26.36 28.43 -5.48
CA GLY A 353 -27.82 28.40 -5.42
C GLY A 353 -28.37 26.96 -5.39
N LEU A 354 -27.66 26.07 -4.69
CA LEU A 354 -28.05 24.69 -4.47
C LEU A 354 -28.61 24.52 -3.06
N THR A 355 -29.48 23.52 -2.89
CA THR A 355 -30.09 23.19 -1.59
C THR A 355 -29.15 22.36 -0.73
N LEU A 356 -29.19 22.56 0.58
CA LEU A 356 -28.52 21.74 1.56
C LEU A 356 -29.44 20.61 2.02
N THR A 357 -28.88 19.44 2.31
CA THR A 357 -29.60 18.37 3.01
C THR A 357 -29.89 18.77 4.46
N LYS A 358 -30.75 18.02 5.17
CA LYS A 358 -31.02 18.26 6.60
C LYS A 358 -29.73 18.17 7.46
N GLU A 359 -28.87 17.22 7.16
CA GLU A 359 -27.56 17.06 7.85
C GLU A 359 -26.66 18.27 7.58
N GLU A 360 -26.53 18.66 6.32
CA GLU A 360 -25.71 19.81 5.90
C GLU A 360 -26.25 21.12 6.52
N GLN A 361 -27.56 21.29 6.61
CA GLN A 361 -28.18 22.42 7.28
C GLN A 361 -27.89 22.45 8.78
N GLY A 362 -27.86 21.26 9.44
CA GLY A 362 -27.43 21.13 10.84
C GLY A 362 -26.00 21.63 11.03
N LYS A 363 -25.09 21.22 10.16
CA LYS A 363 -23.69 21.69 10.18
C LYS A 363 -23.53 23.19 9.90
N GLU A 364 -24.38 23.74 9.07
CA GLU A 364 -24.38 25.19 8.79
C GLU A 364 -24.90 26.02 9.99
N ASN A 365 -25.87 25.48 10.72
CA ASN A 365 -26.38 26.12 11.91
C ASN A 365 -25.38 26.17 13.08
N GLU A 366 -24.40 25.23 13.11
CA GLU A 366 -23.29 25.25 14.09
C GLU A 366 -22.33 26.45 13.92
N LEU A 367 -22.40 27.16 12.78
CA LEU A 367 -21.55 28.30 12.47
C LEU A 367 -22.16 29.65 12.90
N ARG A 368 -23.42 29.63 13.30
CA ARG A 368 -24.16 30.81 13.79
C ARG A 368 -24.04 30.90 15.30
#